data_69e036da567a6f033a8a17ffc7c64482
#
_entry.id   69e036da567a6f033a8a17ffc7c64482
#
_cell.length_a   1.000
_cell.length_b   1.000
_cell.length_c   1.000
_cell.angle_alpha   90.00
_cell.angle_beta   90.00
_cell.angle_gamma   90.00
#
_symmetry.space_group_name_H-M   'P 1'
#
loop_
_entity.id
_entity.type
_entity.pdbx_description
1 polymer ?
#
loop_
_entity_poly.entity_id
_entity_poly.type
_entity_poly.pdbx_seq_one_letter_code
_entity_poly.pdbx_strand_id
1 'polypeptide(L)' 'ARMSELYKDSWIGINEAAEYLGVTKETIRNWIKKQNGIPAQKIGKLWKFKRSELDSWVKSGKSADV' A
#
# COMPACT_ATOMS: atom_id res chain seq x y z
N ALA A 1 -17.66 -14.45 9.60
CA ALA A 1 -16.23 -14.36 9.95
C ALA A 1 -15.37 -14.34 8.70
N ARG A 2 -15.75 -15.13 7.74
CA ARG A 2 -14.98 -15.23 6.50
C ARG A 2 -14.98 -13.93 5.72
N MET A 3 -16.08 -13.22 5.77
CA MET A 3 -16.21 -11.99 4.99
C MET A 3 -15.21 -10.94 5.42
N SER A 4 -14.97 -10.80 6.73
CA SER A 4 -14.02 -9.78 7.15
C SER A 4 -12.60 -10.14 6.74
N GLU A 5 -12.27 -11.41 6.66
CA GLU A 5 -10.95 -11.81 6.18
C GLU A 5 -10.79 -11.51 4.70
N LEU A 6 -11.84 -11.72 3.92
CA LEU A 6 -11.79 -11.40 2.50
C LEU A 6 -11.60 -9.91 2.28
N TYR A 7 -12.29 -9.10 3.08
CA TYR A 7 -12.17 -7.65 2.94
C TYR A 7 -10.80 -7.14 3.34
N LYS A 8 -10.14 -7.82 4.25
CA LYS A 8 -8.79 -7.41 4.64
C LYS A 8 -7.83 -7.44 3.48
N ASP A 9 -8.04 -8.39 2.56
CA ASP A 9 -7.16 -8.54 1.41
C ASP A 9 -7.70 -7.90 0.15
N SER A 10 -8.78 -7.13 0.27
CA SER A 10 -9.31 -6.42 -0.88
C SER A 10 -8.30 -5.39 -1.38
N TRP A 11 -8.30 -5.19 -2.67
CA TRP A 11 -7.47 -4.14 -3.26
C TRP A 11 -8.01 -2.78 -2.83
N ILE A 12 -7.12 -1.90 -2.43
CA ILE A 12 -7.49 -0.54 -2.03
C ILE A 12 -6.75 0.45 -2.91
N GLY A 13 -7.32 1.63 -3.07
CA GLY A 13 -6.72 2.68 -3.86
C GLY A 13 -5.64 3.43 -3.10
N ILE A 14 -4.99 4.36 -3.79
CA ILE A 14 -3.90 5.12 -3.20
C ILE A 14 -4.37 5.98 -2.03
N ASN A 15 -5.60 6.52 -2.12
CA ASN A 15 -6.16 7.32 -1.02
C ASN A 15 -6.29 6.48 0.24
N GLU A 16 -6.86 5.30 0.11
CA GLU A 16 -7.05 4.42 1.25
C GLU A 16 -5.72 3.93 1.80
N ALA A 17 -4.77 3.64 0.91
CA ALA A 17 -3.45 3.21 1.34
C ALA A 17 -2.78 4.30 2.16
N ALA A 18 -2.90 5.55 1.71
CA ALA A 18 -2.31 6.68 2.43
C ALA A 18 -2.94 6.82 3.82
N GLU A 19 -4.24 6.71 3.89
CA GLU A 19 -4.93 6.76 5.18
C GLU A 19 -4.52 5.62 6.10
N TYR A 20 -4.42 4.44 5.52
CA TYR A 20 -4.05 3.26 6.30
C TYR A 20 -2.67 3.39 6.92
N LEU A 21 -1.74 3.94 6.15
CA LEU A 21 -0.37 4.11 6.61
C LEU A 21 -0.12 5.42 7.34
N GLY A 22 -1.09 6.34 7.31
CA GLY A 22 -0.94 7.62 7.97
C GLY A 22 0.00 8.56 7.25
N VAL A 23 0.07 8.47 5.93
CA VAL A 23 0.93 9.33 5.11
C VAL A 23 0.10 10.00 4.03
N THR A 24 0.74 10.89 3.27
CA THR A 24 0.06 11.56 2.17
C THR A 24 0.13 10.71 0.91
N LYS A 25 -0.80 10.98 -0.02
CA LYS A 25 -0.77 10.32 -1.32
C LYS A 25 0.53 10.57 -2.04
N GLU A 26 1.07 11.75 -1.90
CA GLU A 26 2.32 12.11 -2.56
C GLU A 26 3.48 11.30 -2.04
N THR A 27 3.48 11.02 -0.75
CA THR A 27 4.50 10.16 -0.17
C THR A 27 4.46 8.79 -0.84
N ILE A 28 3.26 8.24 -1.03
CA ILE A 28 3.14 6.93 -1.66
C ILE A 28 3.59 6.99 -3.11
N ARG A 29 3.22 8.04 -3.84
CA ARG A 29 3.67 8.21 -5.22
C ARG A 29 5.19 8.28 -5.32
N ASN A 30 5.81 8.98 -4.39
CA ASN A 30 7.27 9.07 -4.35
C ASN A 30 7.90 7.70 -4.09
N TRP A 31 7.32 6.93 -3.20
CA TRP A 31 7.82 5.58 -2.93
C TRP A 31 7.75 4.71 -4.18
N ILE A 32 6.64 4.81 -4.91
CA ILE A 32 6.49 4.06 -6.15
C ILE A 32 7.54 4.49 -7.16
N LYS A 33 7.74 5.80 -7.30
CA LYS A 33 8.73 6.33 -8.23
C LYS A 33 10.13 5.87 -7.92
N LYS A 34 10.46 5.84 -6.63
CA LYS A 34 11.81 5.47 -6.20
C LYS A 34 12.02 3.97 -6.19
N GLN A 35 10.96 3.21 -6.43
CA GLN A 35 11.04 1.75 -6.50
C GLN A 35 11.67 1.16 -5.25
N ASN A 36 11.24 1.65 -4.10
CA ASN A 36 11.80 1.20 -2.83
C ASN A 36 11.13 -0.07 -2.31
N GLY A 37 10.39 -0.76 -3.16
CA GLY A 37 9.81 -2.04 -2.79
C GLY A 37 8.38 -2.00 -2.29
N ILE A 38 7.75 -0.84 -2.29
CA ILE A 38 6.36 -0.77 -1.85
C ILE A 38 5.49 -1.70 -2.70
N PRO A 39 4.67 -2.55 -2.06
CA PRO A 39 3.87 -3.52 -2.81
C PRO A 39 2.66 -2.86 -3.47
N ALA A 40 2.86 -2.41 -4.69
CA ALA A 40 1.82 -1.74 -5.47
C ALA A 40 1.61 -2.48 -6.78
N GLN A 41 0.36 -2.56 -7.20
CA GLN A 41 0.00 -3.18 -8.48
C GLN A 41 -0.76 -2.16 -9.29
N LYS A 42 -0.44 -2.08 -10.56
CA LYS A 42 -1.17 -1.18 -11.44
C LYS A 42 -2.27 -1.95 -12.14
N ILE A 43 -3.50 -1.59 -11.84
CA ILE A 43 -4.67 -2.22 -12.44
C ILE A 43 -5.33 -1.16 -13.31
N GLY A 44 -5.21 -1.33 -14.64
CA GLY A 44 -5.64 -0.30 -15.55
C GLY A 44 -4.80 0.95 -15.37
N LYS A 45 -5.44 2.05 -15.01
CA LYS A 45 -4.74 3.32 -14.80
C LYS A 45 -4.55 3.65 -13.33
N LEU A 46 -4.95 2.74 -12.43
CA LEU A 46 -4.95 3.03 -11.01
C LEU A 46 -3.98 2.13 -10.28
N TRP A 47 -3.31 2.70 -9.29
CA TRP A 47 -2.47 1.94 -8.39
C TRP A 47 -3.33 1.32 -7.30
N LYS A 48 -3.13 0.04 -7.04
CA LYS A 48 -3.86 -0.69 -6.03
C LYS A 48 -2.91 -1.36 -5.06
N PHE A 49 -3.35 -1.52 -3.84
CA PHE A 49 -2.52 -2.04 -2.76
C PHE A 49 -3.34 -3.02 -1.94
N LYS A 50 -2.67 -3.89 -1.21
CA LYS A 50 -3.30 -4.75 -0.23
C LYS A 50 -2.76 -4.42 1.15
N ARG A 51 -3.69 -4.30 2.12
CA ARG A 51 -3.30 -3.90 3.48
C ARG A 51 -2.29 -4.85 4.09
N SER A 52 -2.48 -6.15 3.88
CA SER A 52 -1.56 -7.14 4.44
C SER A 52 -0.16 -6.97 3.89
N GLU A 53 -0.06 -6.68 2.60
CA GLU A 53 1.24 -6.46 1.97
C GLU A 53 1.89 -5.17 2.46
N LEU A 54 1.09 -4.14 2.63
CA LEU A 54 1.61 -2.88 3.16
C LEU A 54 2.15 -3.06 4.57
N ASP A 55 1.43 -3.82 5.39
CA ASP A 55 1.88 -4.10 6.75
C ASP A 55 3.23 -4.81 6.75
N SER A 56 3.36 -5.84 5.93
CA SER A 56 4.62 -6.58 5.86
C SER A 56 5.76 -5.70 5.41
N TRP A 57 5.50 -4.86 4.42
CA TRP A 57 6.53 -3.98 3.89
C TRP A 57 6.98 -2.97 4.93
N VAL A 58 6.03 -2.39 5.67
CA VAL A 58 6.36 -1.43 6.72
C VAL A 58 7.14 -2.11 7.83
N LYS A 59 6.72 -3.32 8.21
CA LYS A 59 7.40 -4.04 9.28
C LYS A 59 8.82 -4.44 8.90
N SER A 60 9.09 -4.56 7.62
CA SER A 60 10.45 -4.88 7.17
C SER A 60 11.40 -3.69 7.32
N GLY A 61 10.87 -2.51 7.59
CA GLY A 61 11.67 -1.32 7.78
C GLY A 61 12.06 -0.60 6.50
N LYS A 62 11.62 -1.10 5.36
CA LYS A 62 12.03 -0.50 4.09
C LYS A 62 11.46 0.90 3.90
N SER A 63 10.31 1.18 4.50
CA SER A 63 9.73 2.51 4.39
C SER A 63 10.58 3.57 5.10
N ALA A 64 11.39 3.18 6.05
CA ALA A 64 12.24 4.10 6.77
C ALA A 64 13.48 4.49 5.99
N ASP A 65 13.77 3.80 4.91
CA ASP A 65 14.96 4.05 4.11
C ASP A 65 14.76 5.11 3.03
N VAL A 66 13.60 5.74 2.98
CA VAL A 66 13.31 6.71 1.92
C VAL A 66 13.25 8.14 2.44
#